data_410365da828daedd516ecce6178aea9a
#
_entry.id   410365da828daedd516ecce6178aea9a
#
_cell.length_a   1.000
_cell.length_b   1.000
_cell.length_c   1.000
_cell.angle_alpha   90.00
_cell.angle_beta   90.00
_cell.angle_gamma   90.00
#
_symmetry.space_group_name_H-M   'P 1'
#
loop_
_entity.id
_entity.type
_entity.pdbx_description
1 polymer ?
#
loop_
_entity_poly.entity_id
_entity_poly.type
_entity_poly.pdbx_seq_one_letter_code
_entity_poly.pdbx_strand_id
1 'polypeptide(L)'
;DVEVGCFLSSGVDSSYVSTYFADQKTFTVGFDFGEKYNEISWAKNLSEKIGVEHHTHLISSEEFWDAVPTVQYHMDQPLADPSCIALYFVSRLASHYVKVVLSGEGADELFGGYTCYNDPRVFKIYQTIVPHCIRKAIRAICRKLPDIKGRDYLIRACDKLEERYIGNAFMYDYKQKQELLKDPSIATRPQDLTRKYYYRCRKYDDVTKMQYLDINMWMVGDILLKADRMSMANSLELRVPFLDKEVFKVASSLPTKLRCNKHNTKYAMRKAAVRHMPEATAEKEKLGFPVPTRVWLRDEKYYNVVKTKFKGKTAEKFFNTDVLVSWLDSHFSGKED
;
A
#
# COMPACT_ATOMS: atom_id res chain seq x y z
N ASP A 1 9.71 19.78 23.64
CA ASP A 1 9.59 21.21 23.44
C ASP A 1 8.40 21.62 22.56
N VAL A 2 7.78 20.68 21.84
CA VAL A 2 6.59 20.90 21.01
C VAL A 2 5.57 19.80 21.25
N GLU A 3 4.31 20.14 21.05
CA GLU A 3 3.22 19.20 21.15
C GLU A 3 3.31 18.16 20.01
N VAL A 4 3.17 16.88 20.36
CA VAL A 4 3.27 15.75 19.43
C VAL A 4 1.90 15.09 19.30
N GLY A 5 1.44 14.84 18.09
CA GLY A 5 0.21 14.09 17.82
C GLY A 5 0.48 12.72 17.21
N CYS A 6 -0.58 12.01 16.85
CA CYS A 6 -0.49 10.72 16.19
C CYS A 6 -1.56 10.57 15.09
N PHE A 7 -1.18 10.08 13.93
CA PHE A 7 -2.16 9.60 12.98
C PHE A 7 -2.78 8.31 13.52
N LEU A 8 -4.10 8.27 13.56
CA LEU A 8 -4.85 7.14 14.08
C LEU A 8 -5.75 6.59 12.98
N SER A 9 -5.54 5.35 12.62
CA SER A 9 -6.45 4.57 11.78
C SER A 9 -7.10 3.46 12.63
N SER A 10 -7.92 2.65 12.01
CA SER A 10 -8.44 1.46 12.67
C SER A 10 -7.43 0.30 12.73
N GLY A 11 -6.26 0.45 12.11
CA GLY A 11 -5.22 -0.57 12.02
C GLY A 11 -4.40 -0.72 13.29
N VAL A 12 -3.89 -1.92 13.55
CA VAL A 12 -3.08 -2.21 14.74
C VAL A 12 -1.82 -1.33 14.85
N ASP A 13 -1.24 -0.89 13.74
CA ASP A 13 0.02 -0.16 13.70
C ASP A 13 -0.09 1.21 14.34
N SER A 14 -0.94 2.07 13.79
CA SER A 14 -1.20 3.42 14.30
C SER A 14 -1.82 3.36 15.71
N SER A 15 -2.71 2.39 15.94
CA SER A 15 -3.31 2.15 17.26
C SER A 15 -2.25 1.81 18.30
N TYR A 16 -1.27 0.97 17.95
CA TYR A 16 -0.20 0.59 18.87
C TYR A 16 0.70 1.76 19.22
N VAL A 17 1.04 2.60 18.23
CA VAL A 17 1.78 3.84 18.48
C VAL A 17 0.99 4.75 19.42
N SER A 18 -0.31 4.96 19.18
CA SER A 18 -1.13 5.88 19.97
C SER A 18 -1.30 5.48 21.43
N THR A 19 -1.16 4.19 21.78
CA THR A 19 -1.29 3.72 23.17
C THR A 19 -0.11 4.05 24.08
N TYR A 20 1.02 4.50 23.52
CA TYR A 20 2.21 4.84 24.31
C TYR A 20 2.27 6.29 24.76
N PHE A 21 1.28 7.09 24.42
CA PHE A 21 1.28 8.52 24.69
C PHE A 21 -0.02 8.94 25.40
N ALA A 22 0.08 9.33 26.64
CA ALA A 22 -1.00 10.01 27.34
C ALA A 22 -1.09 11.48 26.87
N ASP A 23 -2.29 12.06 26.95
CA ASP A 23 -2.57 13.49 26.66
C ASP A 23 -2.24 13.97 25.25
N GLN A 24 -2.27 13.08 24.25
CA GLN A 24 -2.01 13.44 22.86
C GLN A 24 -3.27 13.66 22.05
N LYS A 25 -3.08 14.44 20.97
CA LYS A 25 -4.08 14.59 19.92
C LYS A 25 -3.88 13.53 18.84
N THR A 26 -4.98 12.95 18.40
CA THR A 26 -4.99 11.96 17.34
C THR A 26 -5.82 12.46 16.15
N PHE A 27 -5.42 12.07 14.94
CA PHE A 27 -5.97 12.58 13.69
C PHE A 27 -6.34 11.45 12.75
N THR A 28 -7.56 11.52 12.18
CA THR A 28 -8.06 10.54 11.21
C THR A 28 -8.79 11.25 10.09
N VAL A 29 -8.64 10.76 8.87
CA VAL A 29 -9.50 11.14 7.75
C VAL A 29 -10.26 9.92 7.24
N GLY A 30 -11.43 10.15 6.69
CA GLY A 30 -12.24 9.17 5.99
C GLY A 30 -12.77 9.77 4.70
N PHE A 31 -13.43 8.94 3.87
CA PHE A 31 -14.09 9.43 2.66
C PHE A 31 -15.60 9.42 2.83
N ASP A 32 -16.26 10.43 2.30
CA ASP A 32 -17.72 10.52 2.26
C ASP A 32 -18.27 9.57 1.17
N PHE A 33 -18.00 8.28 1.35
CA PHE A 33 -18.39 7.24 0.40
C PHE A 33 -18.59 5.89 1.10
N GLY A 34 -19.57 5.80 2.00
CA GLY A 34 -19.95 4.57 2.68
C GLY A 34 -18.92 4.06 3.70
N GLU A 35 -19.34 3.14 4.55
CA GLU A 35 -18.57 2.66 5.71
C GLU A 35 -17.24 1.97 5.34
N LYS A 36 -17.17 1.33 4.17
CA LYS A 36 -15.95 0.64 3.70
C LYS A 36 -14.76 1.59 3.55
N TYR A 37 -15.01 2.86 3.28
CA TYR A 37 -14.00 3.89 3.02
C TYR A 37 -13.88 4.89 4.18
N ASN A 38 -14.51 4.59 5.32
CA ASN A 38 -14.55 5.47 6.46
C ASN A 38 -14.20 4.73 7.74
N GLU A 39 -12.98 4.97 8.25
CA GLU A 39 -12.49 4.37 9.49
C GLU A 39 -12.67 5.27 10.72
N ILE A 40 -13.31 6.45 10.57
CA ILE A 40 -13.46 7.46 11.62
C ILE A 40 -14.16 6.89 12.85
N SER A 41 -15.22 6.12 12.67
CA SER A 41 -15.97 5.52 13.80
C SER A 41 -15.12 4.58 14.65
N TRP A 42 -14.24 3.79 14.02
CA TRP A 42 -13.31 2.91 14.70
C TRP A 42 -12.22 3.69 15.45
N ALA A 43 -11.63 4.68 14.79
CA ALA A 43 -10.60 5.52 15.40
C ALA A 43 -11.16 6.30 16.60
N LYS A 44 -12.37 6.85 16.47
CA LYS A 44 -13.08 7.53 17.55
C LYS A 44 -13.35 6.61 18.75
N ASN A 45 -13.85 5.41 18.51
CA ASN A 45 -14.09 4.44 19.59
C ASN A 45 -12.79 4.07 20.34
N LEU A 46 -11.67 3.94 19.59
CA LEU A 46 -10.38 3.69 20.23
C LEU A 46 -9.90 4.91 21.03
N SER A 47 -9.96 6.12 20.44
CA SER A 47 -9.51 7.34 21.13
C SER A 47 -10.26 7.59 22.43
N GLU A 48 -11.58 7.34 22.47
CA GLU A 48 -12.39 7.38 23.69
C GLU A 48 -11.91 6.37 24.75
N LYS A 49 -11.56 5.14 24.32
CA LYS A 49 -11.08 4.08 25.23
C LYS A 49 -9.71 4.35 25.82
N ILE A 50 -8.82 4.98 25.06
CA ILE A 50 -7.48 5.33 25.55
C ILE A 50 -7.39 6.74 26.13
N GLY A 51 -8.51 7.51 26.11
CA GLY A 51 -8.62 8.80 26.76
C GLY A 51 -7.84 9.93 26.07
N VAL A 52 -7.73 9.91 24.72
CA VAL A 52 -7.01 10.94 23.94
C VAL A 52 -7.98 11.82 23.12
N GLU A 53 -7.60 13.08 22.93
CA GLU A 53 -8.33 14.00 22.06
C GLU A 53 -8.25 13.54 20.59
N HIS A 54 -9.38 13.55 19.89
CA HIS A 54 -9.47 13.01 18.52
C HIS A 54 -10.11 13.98 17.54
N HIS A 55 -9.38 14.28 16.47
CA HIS A 55 -9.84 15.15 15.39
C HIS A 55 -10.03 14.36 14.10
N THR A 56 -11.09 14.69 13.38
CA THR A 56 -11.45 13.99 12.15
C THR A 56 -11.79 14.93 11.02
N HIS A 57 -11.55 14.49 9.77
CA HIS A 57 -12.04 15.17 8.58
C HIS A 57 -12.60 14.14 7.59
N LEU A 58 -13.76 14.44 7.03
CA LEU A 58 -14.42 13.62 6.02
C LEU A 58 -14.18 14.25 4.65
N ILE A 59 -13.42 13.55 3.81
CA ILE A 59 -13.00 14.03 2.49
C ILE A 59 -14.12 13.73 1.49
N SER A 60 -14.66 14.76 0.86
CA SER A 60 -15.61 14.63 -0.26
C SER A 60 -14.88 14.24 -1.55
N SER A 61 -15.61 13.71 -2.52
CA SER A 61 -15.05 13.43 -3.84
C SER A 61 -14.53 14.69 -4.53
N GLU A 62 -15.19 15.84 -4.33
CA GLU A 62 -14.74 17.13 -4.89
C GLU A 62 -13.40 17.56 -4.28
N GLU A 63 -13.31 17.60 -2.94
CA GLU A 63 -12.05 17.91 -2.25
C GLU A 63 -10.91 17.01 -2.72
N PHE A 64 -11.17 15.71 -2.90
CA PHE A 64 -10.18 14.76 -3.36
C PHE A 64 -9.64 15.13 -4.74
N TRP A 65 -10.53 15.31 -5.73
CA TRP A 65 -10.14 15.60 -7.11
C TRP A 65 -9.52 17.00 -7.26
N ASP A 66 -9.96 17.97 -6.50
CA ASP A 66 -9.39 19.32 -6.49
C ASP A 66 -8.00 19.35 -5.87
N ALA A 67 -7.70 18.46 -4.93
CA ALA A 67 -6.38 18.34 -4.32
C ALA A 67 -5.34 17.64 -5.23
N VAL A 68 -5.75 16.86 -6.25
CA VAL A 68 -4.83 16.10 -7.12
C VAL A 68 -3.68 16.96 -7.68
N PRO A 69 -3.93 18.13 -8.28
CA PRO A 69 -2.83 18.96 -8.82
C PRO A 69 -1.84 19.40 -7.73
N THR A 70 -2.34 19.82 -6.58
CA THR A 70 -1.52 20.28 -5.44
C THR A 70 -0.66 19.13 -4.89
N VAL A 71 -1.26 17.97 -4.70
CA VAL A 71 -0.57 16.76 -4.23
C VAL A 71 0.53 16.34 -5.22
N GLN A 72 0.22 16.30 -6.52
CA GLN A 72 1.22 15.96 -7.54
C GLN A 72 2.35 16.99 -7.63
N TYR A 73 2.06 18.26 -7.41
CA TYR A 73 3.11 19.30 -7.32
C TYR A 73 4.08 19.02 -6.18
N HIS A 74 3.56 18.76 -4.98
CA HIS A 74 4.39 18.49 -3.80
C HIS A 74 5.11 17.13 -3.84
N MET A 75 4.55 16.16 -4.58
CA MET A 75 5.23 14.87 -4.81
C MET A 75 6.47 14.97 -5.67
N ASP A 76 6.62 16.03 -6.47
CA ASP A 76 7.78 16.30 -7.33
C ASP A 76 7.98 15.30 -8.50
N GLN A 77 7.46 14.12 -8.35
CA GLN A 77 7.43 13.06 -9.36
C GLN A 77 6.06 12.38 -9.38
N PRO A 78 5.63 11.83 -10.51
CA PRO A 78 4.34 11.13 -10.58
C PRO A 78 4.32 9.94 -9.62
N LEU A 79 3.42 9.96 -8.66
CA LEU A 79 3.12 8.83 -7.79
C LEU A 79 1.66 8.42 -7.99
N ALA A 80 1.43 7.16 -8.33
CA ALA A 80 0.11 6.65 -8.66
C ALA A 80 -0.69 6.15 -7.44
N ASP A 81 -0.11 6.17 -6.24
CA ASP A 81 -0.82 5.75 -5.02
C ASP A 81 -1.81 6.83 -4.57
N PRO A 82 -3.14 6.60 -4.67
CA PRO A 82 -4.15 7.58 -4.30
C PRO A 82 -4.18 7.87 -2.80
N SER A 83 -3.56 7.04 -1.96
CA SER A 83 -3.48 7.27 -0.51
C SER A 83 -2.65 8.51 -0.16
N CYS A 84 -1.79 9.01 -1.07
CA CYS A 84 -1.06 10.26 -0.87
C CYS A 84 -2.00 11.46 -0.66
N ILE A 85 -3.18 11.47 -1.32
CA ILE A 85 -4.16 12.55 -1.16
C ILE A 85 -4.78 12.51 0.25
N ALA A 86 -5.14 11.32 0.72
CA ALA A 86 -5.63 11.17 2.09
C ALA A 86 -4.59 11.57 3.14
N LEU A 87 -3.32 11.21 2.89
CA LEU A 87 -2.20 11.59 3.76
C LEU A 87 -1.96 13.11 3.76
N TYR A 88 -2.16 13.78 2.63
CA TYR A 88 -2.17 15.24 2.54
C TYR A 88 -3.25 15.85 3.44
N PHE A 89 -4.49 15.34 3.38
CA PHE A 89 -5.60 15.85 4.19
C PHE A 89 -5.41 15.60 5.69
N VAL A 90 -4.95 14.41 6.11
CA VAL A 90 -4.70 14.16 7.53
C VAL A 90 -3.52 14.98 8.05
N SER A 91 -2.51 15.23 7.22
CA SER A 91 -1.40 16.11 7.57
C SER A 91 -1.86 17.58 7.69
N ARG A 92 -2.71 18.03 6.78
CA ARG A 92 -3.34 19.36 6.84
C ARG A 92 -4.17 19.52 8.12
N LEU A 93 -4.99 18.54 8.44
CA LEU A 93 -5.75 18.54 9.68
C LEU A 93 -4.84 18.65 10.91
N ALA A 94 -3.83 17.78 11.00
CA ALA A 94 -2.91 17.74 12.14
C ALA A 94 -2.09 19.04 12.30
N SER A 95 -1.67 19.67 11.20
CA SER A 95 -0.84 20.87 11.22
C SER A 95 -1.49 22.09 11.89
N HIS A 96 -2.82 22.10 12.01
CA HIS A 96 -3.55 23.12 12.75
C HIS A 96 -3.40 22.99 14.28
N TYR A 97 -2.99 21.82 14.77
CA TYR A 97 -2.97 21.49 16.18
C TYR A 97 -1.56 21.21 16.71
N VAL A 98 -0.71 20.55 15.90
CA VAL A 98 0.61 20.09 16.31
C VAL A 98 1.67 20.38 15.26
N LYS A 99 2.96 20.32 15.66
CA LYS A 99 4.10 20.48 14.75
C LYS A 99 4.78 19.15 14.41
N VAL A 100 4.57 18.15 15.23
CA VAL A 100 5.12 16.80 15.06
C VAL A 100 4.00 15.80 15.17
N VAL A 101 4.03 14.79 14.31
CA VAL A 101 3.06 13.69 14.32
C VAL A 101 3.77 12.35 14.20
N LEU A 102 3.27 11.36 14.91
CA LEU A 102 3.73 9.98 14.80
C LEU A 102 2.82 9.19 13.87
N SER A 103 3.41 8.23 13.17
CA SER A 103 2.71 7.37 12.23
C SER A 103 3.12 5.90 12.39
N GLY A 104 2.25 5.00 11.90
CA GLY A 104 2.43 3.56 11.97
C GLY A 104 3.20 2.95 10.79
N GLU A 105 3.75 3.75 9.87
CA GLU A 105 4.47 3.25 8.71
C GLU A 105 5.69 2.40 9.10
N GLY A 106 6.04 1.44 8.26
CA GLY A 106 7.14 0.50 8.47
C GLY A 106 6.75 -0.76 9.23
N ALA A 107 5.65 -0.77 9.96
CA ALA A 107 5.20 -1.94 10.71
C ALA A 107 4.90 -3.15 9.82
N ASP A 108 4.32 -2.92 8.66
CA ASP A 108 3.99 -3.99 7.70
C ASP A 108 5.23 -4.67 7.15
N GLU A 109 6.21 -3.88 6.74
CA GLU A 109 7.46 -4.35 6.16
C GLU A 109 8.31 -5.08 7.20
N LEU A 110 8.36 -4.59 8.43
CA LEU A 110 9.19 -5.18 9.47
C LEU A 110 8.56 -6.42 10.11
N PHE A 111 7.27 -6.38 10.40
CA PHE A 111 6.58 -7.44 11.14
C PHE A 111 5.74 -8.38 10.25
N GLY A 112 5.81 -8.23 8.91
CA GLY A 112 5.14 -9.14 7.98
C GLY A 112 3.63 -8.90 7.89
N GLY A 113 3.22 -7.66 7.63
CA GLY A 113 1.83 -7.24 7.64
C GLY A 113 1.06 -7.48 6.33
N TYR A 114 1.75 -7.63 5.22
CA TYR A 114 1.09 -7.83 3.93
C TYR A 114 0.67 -9.29 3.73
N THR A 115 -0.54 -9.49 3.26
CA THR A 115 -1.08 -10.84 2.99
C THR A 115 -0.28 -11.59 1.93
N CYS A 116 0.37 -10.87 0.99
CA CYS A 116 1.23 -11.46 -0.02
C CYS A 116 2.48 -12.17 0.55
N TYR A 117 2.89 -11.86 1.79
CA TYR A 117 3.98 -12.57 2.45
C TYR A 117 3.61 -13.99 2.88
N ASN A 118 2.33 -14.29 2.97
CA ASN A 118 1.82 -15.57 3.45
C ASN A 118 1.62 -16.56 2.28
N ASP A 119 2.71 -16.92 1.61
CA ASP A 119 2.67 -17.91 0.54
C ASP A 119 2.44 -19.33 1.10
N PRO A 120 1.50 -20.08 0.49
CA PRO A 120 1.28 -21.45 0.89
C PRO A 120 2.51 -22.35 0.65
N ARG A 121 2.87 -23.14 1.64
CA ARG A 121 3.99 -24.11 1.53
C ARG A 121 3.85 -25.04 0.33
N VAL A 122 2.62 -25.28 -0.09
CA VAL A 122 2.34 -26.13 -1.26
C VAL A 122 2.99 -25.59 -2.55
N PHE A 123 3.23 -24.29 -2.66
CA PHE A 123 3.93 -23.72 -3.81
C PHE A 123 5.36 -24.27 -3.94
N LYS A 124 6.09 -24.34 -2.82
CA LYS A 124 7.44 -24.91 -2.82
C LYS A 124 7.45 -26.39 -3.18
N ILE A 125 6.51 -27.15 -2.62
CA ILE A 125 6.35 -28.58 -2.94
C ILE A 125 6.04 -28.75 -4.44
N TYR A 126 5.07 -28.00 -4.97
CA TYR A 126 4.74 -28.01 -6.38
C TYR A 126 5.94 -27.65 -7.26
N GLN A 127 6.68 -26.60 -6.91
CA GLN A 127 7.88 -26.16 -7.65
C GLN A 127 9.03 -27.14 -7.61
N THR A 128 9.11 -27.97 -6.57
CA THR A 128 10.12 -29.04 -6.44
C THR A 128 9.76 -30.25 -7.29
N ILE A 129 8.48 -30.61 -7.33
CA ILE A 129 8.00 -31.83 -8.04
C ILE A 129 7.83 -31.57 -9.52
N VAL A 130 7.27 -30.41 -9.91
CA VAL A 130 6.94 -30.10 -11.31
C VAL A 130 8.07 -29.34 -11.99
N PRO A 131 8.69 -29.88 -13.05
CA PRO A 131 9.75 -29.23 -13.81
C PRO A 131 9.35 -27.84 -14.34
N HIS A 132 10.32 -26.94 -14.42
CA HIS A 132 10.08 -25.55 -14.83
C HIS A 132 9.40 -25.40 -16.20
N CYS A 133 9.79 -26.24 -17.17
CA CYS A 133 9.18 -26.23 -18.52
C CYS A 133 7.67 -26.53 -18.47
N ILE A 134 7.27 -27.54 -17.66
CA ILE A 134 5.86 -27.92 -17.49
C ILE A 134 5.10 -26.79 -16.78
N ARG A 135 5.66 -26.21 -15.72
CA ARG A 135 5.05 -25.07 -15.01
C ARG A 135 4.85 -23.86 -15.94
N LYS A 136 5.81 -23.60 -16.84
CA LYS A 136 5.71 -22.52 -17.82
C LYS A 136 4.58 -22.75 -18.83
N ALA A 137 4.39 -24.01 -19.27
CA ALA A 137 3.27 -24.38 -20.13
C ALA A 137 1.91 -24.25 -19.42
N ILE A 138 1.82 -24.74 -18.17
CA ILE A 138 0.62 -24.60 -17.32
C ILE A 138 0.27 -23.13 -17.15
N ARG A 139 1.24 -22.28 -16.82
CA ARG A 139 1.04 -20.83 -16.69
C ARG A 139 0.49 -20.21 -17.97
N ALA A 140 1.04 -20.58 -19.13
CA ALA A 140 0.59 -20.05 -20.41
C ALA A 140 -0.85 -20.44 -20.74
N ILE A 141 -1.26 -21.64 -20.36
CA ILE A 141 -2.65 -22.11 -20.49
C ILE A 141 -3.54 -21.35 -19.52
N CYS A 142 -3.18 -21.29 -18.24
CA CYS A 142 -3.99 -20.62 -17.20
C CYS A 142 -4.24 -19.14 -17.53
N ARG A 143 -3.29 -18.44 -18.13
CA ARG A 143 -3.44 -17.02 -18.55
C ARG A 143 -4.48 -16.82 -19.67
N LYS A 144 -4.82 -17.86 -20.41
CA LYS A 144 -5.85 -17.82 -21.47
C LYS A 144 -7.24 -18.18 -20.97
N LEU A 145 -7.33 -18.72 -19.76
CA LEU A 145 -8.62 -19.07 -19.14
C LEU A 145 -9.30 -17.79 -18.60
N PRO A 146 -10.64 -17.76 -18.58
CA PRO A 146 -11.40 -16.71 -17.92
C PRO A 146 -11.05 -16.65 -16.42
N ASP A 147 -11.50 -15.60 -15.76
CA ASP A 147 -11.25 -15.43 -14.31
C ASP A 147 -12.09 -16.43 -13.51
N ILE A 148 -11.50 -17.57 -13.21
CA ILE A 148 -12.08 -18.65 -12.42
C ILE A 148 -11.35 -18.80 -11.09
N LYS A 149 -12.07 -19.15 -10.05
CA LYS A 149 -11.52 -19.35 -8.70
C LYS A 149 -10.32 -20.32 -8.73
N GLY A 150 -9.17 -19.87 -8.25
CA GLY A 150 -7.96 -20.67 -8.17
C GLY A 150 -6.99 -20.50 -9.35
N ARG A 151 -7.38 -19.87 -10.47
CA ARG A 151 -6.50 -19.60 -11.61
C ARG A 151 -5.24 -18.82 -11.18
N ASP A 152 -5.41 -17.71 -10.51
CA ASP A 152 -4.29 -16.85 -10.10
C ASP A 152 -3.41 -17.50 -9.04
N TYR A 153 -4.02 -18.33 -8.18
CA TYR A 153 -3.28 -19.16 -7.24
C TYR A 153 -2.33 -20.13 -7.96
N LEU A 154 -2.83 -20.80 -9.02
CA LEU A 154 -2.02 -21.71 -9.83
C LEU A 154 -0.95 -20.97 -10.63
N ILE A 155 -1.28 -19.81 -11.21
CA ILE A 155 -0.31 -18.95 -11.90
C ILE A 155 0.81 -18.57 -10.94
N ARG A 156 0.50 -18.12 -9.72
CA ARG A 156 1.49 -17.80 -8.68
C ARG A 156 2.36 -18.99 -8.30
N ALA A 157 1.78 -20.19 -8.21
CA ALA A 157 2.52 -21.41 -7.90
C ALA A 157 3.52 -21.80 -8.99
N CYS A 158 3.24 -21.45 -10.26
CA CYS A 158 4.09 -21.81 -11.40
C CYS A 158 5.42 -21.04 -11.41
N ASP A 159 5.47 -19.82 -10.89
CA ASP A 159 6.64 -18.96 -10.96
C ASP A 159 7.48 -19.03 -9.68
N LYS A 160 8.81 -18.91 -9.84
CA LYS A 160 9.70 -18.68 -8.71
C LYS A 160 9.40 -17.32 -8.08
N LEU A 161 9.77 -17.14 -6.81
CA LEU A 161 9.53 -15.89 -6.09
C LEU A 161 10.08 -14.69 -6.86
N GLU A 162 11.29 -14.76 -7.35
CA GLU A 162 12.01 -13.70 -8.04
C GLU A 162 11.34 -13.28 -9.38
N GLU A 163 10.55 -14.18 -9.95
CA GLU A 163 9.80 -13.92 -11.21
C GLU A 163 8.47 -13.21 -10.96
N ARG A 164 7.80 -13.52 -9.84
CA ARG A 164 6.43 -13.11 -9.56
C ARG A 164 6.30 -11.99 -8.55
N TYR A 165 7.25 -11.84 -7.63
CA TYR A 165 7.23 -10.80 -6.62
C TYR A 165 8.30 -9.75 -6.90
N ILE A 166 7.86 -8.57 -7.27
CA ILE A 166 8.71 -7.41 -7.58
C ILE A 166 8.46 -6.24 -6.63
N GLY A 167 7.86 -6.53 -5.48
CA GLY A 167 7.42 -5.55 -4.48
C GLY A 167 5.91 -5.29 -4.56
N ASN A 168 5.39 -4.55 -3.59
CA ASN A 168 3.98 -4.17 -3.53
C ASN A 168 3.56 -3.16 -4.61
N ALA A 169 4.52 -2.56 -5.31
CA ALA A 169 4.29 -1.58 -6.38
C ALA A 169 3.98 -2.20 -7.77
N PHE A 170 3.60 -3.47 -7.84
CA PHE A 170 3.25 -4.08 -9.12
C PHE A 170 1.92 -3.54 -9.66
N MET A 171 1.99 -2.75 -10.75
CA MET A 171 0.80 -2.22 -11.44
C MET A 171 0.65 -2.80 -12.86
N TYR A 172 1.73 -2.81 -13.64
CA TYR A 172 1.73 -3.24 -15.02
C TYR A 172 2.80 -4.29 -15.28
N ASP A 173 2.47 -5.33 -16.03
CA ASP A 173 3.48 -6.25 -16.54
C ASP A 173 4.29 -5.61 -17.70
N TYR A 174 5.34 -6.32 -18.13
CA TYR A 174 6.21 -5.79 -19.16
C TYR A 174 5.51 -5.58 -20.50
N LYS A 175 4.56 -6.47 -20.85
CA LYS A 175 3.78 -6.38 -22.08
C LYS A 175 2.84 -5.17 -22.06
N GLN A 176 2.11 -4.98 -20.97
CA GLN A 176 1.25 -3.81 -20.77
C GLN A 176 2.05 -2.48 -20.87
N LYS A 177 3.26 -2.44 -20.30
CA LYS A 177 4.13 -1.26 -20.42
C LYS A 177 4.54 -0.99 -21.88
N GLN A 178 4.86 -2.04 -22.65
CA GLN A 178 5.21 -1.88 -24.06
C GLN A 178 4.04 -1.40 -24.91
N GLU A 179 2.81 -1.82 -24.59
CA GLU A 179 1.60 -1.36 -25.27
C GLU A 179 1.25 0.09 -24.92
N LEU A 180 1.47 0.46 -23.65
CA LEU A 180 1.13 1.76 -23.10
C LEU A 180 2.10 2.87 -23.54
N LEU A 181 3.41 2.57 -23.54
CA LEU A 181 4.44 3.58 -23.80
C LEU A 181 4.55 3.89 -25.29
N LYS A 182 4.67 5.18 -25.64
CA LYS A 182 4.91 5.62 -27.00
C LYS A 182 6.28 5.19 -27.50
N ASP A 183 7.27 5.16 -26.62
CA ASP A 183 8.58 4.54 -26.86
C ASP A 183 8.73 3.29 -25.98
N PRO A 184 8.42 2.10 -26.50
CA PRO A 184 8.55 0.86 -25.74
C PRO A 184 9.99 0.52 -25.34
N SER A 185 11.00 1.13 -25.96
CA SER A 185 12.43 0.85 -25.68
C SER A 185 12.83 1.27 -24.26
N ILE A 186 12.14 2.24 -23.66
CA ILE A 186 12.39 2.69 -22.29
C ILE A 186 11.77 1.76 -21.22
N ALA A 187 10.94 0.80 -21.65
CA ALA A 187 10.30 -0.14 -20.74
C ALA A 187 11.33 -1.09 -20.11
N THR A 188 11.62 -0.91 -18.84
CA THR A 188 12.48 -1.81 -18.08
C THR A 188 11.69 -2.96 -17.50
N ARG A 189 12.23 -4.18 -17.56
CA ARG A 189 11.63 -5.33 -16.89
C ARG A 189 11.79 -5.17 -15.37
N PRO A 190 10.72 -5.26 -14.60
CA PRO A 190 10.79 -5.12 -13.13
C PRO A 190 11.80 -6.08 -12.48
N GLN A 191 11.91 -7.31 -13.02
CA GLN A 191 12.85 -8.31 -12.53
C GLN A 191 14.32 -7.89 -12.68
N ASP A 192 14.65 -7.04 -13.65
CA ASP A 192 16.01 -6.53 -13.82
C ASP A 192 16.35 -5.52 -12.70
N LEU A 193 15.38 -4.75 -12.24
CA LEU A 193 15.54 -3.83 -11.11
C LEU A 193 15.66 -4.59 -9.79
N THR A 194 14.90 -5.66 -9.59
CA THR A 194 14.86 -6.41 -8.33
C THR A 194 15.98 -7.42 -8.17
N ARG A 195 16.63 -7.84 -9.28
CA ARG A 195 17.69 -8.88 -9.31
C ARG A 195 18.80 -8.65 -8.29
N LYS A 196 19.29 -7.42 -8.16
CA LYS A 196 20.37 -7.07 -7.22
C LYS A 196 19.96 -7.30 -5.75
N TYR A 197 18.71 -7.03 -5.41
CA TYR A 197 18.18 -7.23 -4.07
C TYR A 197 18.01 -8.71 -3.76
N TYR A 198 17.42 -9.48 -4.68
CA TYR A 198 17.30 -10.93 -4.53
C TYR A 198 18.66 -11.63 -4.40
N TYR A 199 19.68 -11.16 -5.13
CA TYR A 199 21.04 -11.69 -4.99
C TYR A 199 21.59 -11.45 -3.57
N ARG A 200 21.38 -10.26 -3.00
CA ARG A 200 21.85 -9.93 -1.65
C ARG A 200 21.18 -10.77 -0.58
N CYS A 201 19.88 -11.01 -0.71
CA CYS A 201 19.09 -11.78 0.27
C CYS A 201 18.88 -13.26 -0.09
N ARG A 202 19.63 -13.82 -1.07
CA ARG A 202 19.42 -15.18 -1.61
C ARG A 202 19.44 -16.32 -0.60
N LYS A 203 20.09 -16.12 0.56
CA LYS A 203 20.24 -17.14 1.63
C LYS A 203 19.03 -17.15 2.59
N TYR A 204 18.17 -16.16 2.54
CA TYR A 204 17.02 -16.06 3.43
C TYR A 204 15.81 -16.82 2.89
N ASP A 205 14.84 -17.04 3.77
CA ASP A 205 13.53 -17.59 3.38
C ASP A 205 12.71 -16.58 2.52
N ASP A 206 11.66 -17.07 1.88
CA ASP A 206 10.90 -16.27 0.90
C ASP A 206 10.20 -15.06 1.51
N VAL A 207 9.70 -15.16 2.74
CA VAL A 207 9.09 -14.03 3.45
C VAL A 207 10.13 -12.95 3.70
N THR A 208 11.29 -13.33 4.22
CA THR A 208 12.40 -12.39 4.46
C THR A 208 12.90 -11.77 3.16
N LYS A 209 12.93 -12.51 2.04
CA LYS A 209 13.27 -11.95 0.72
C LYS A 209 12.25 -10.89 0.27
N MET A 210 10.95 -11.17 0.43
CA MET A 210 9.90 -10.21 0.08
C MET A 210 9.99 -8.95 0.95
N GLN A 211 10.12 -9.10 2.27
CA GLN A 211 10.30 -7.97 3.18
C GLN A 211 11.57 -7.17 2.86
N TYR A 212 12.69 -7.84 2.55
CA TYR A 212 13.93 -7.16 2.16
C TYR A 212 13.75 -6.32 0.90
N LEU A 213 12.99 -6.83 -0.07
CA LEU A 213 12.68 -6.11 -1.29
C LEU A 213 11.81 -4.87 -0.98
N ASP A 214 10.76 -5.03 -0.19
CA ASP A 214 9.85 -3.93 0.15
C ASP A 214 10.54 -2.86 0.99
N ILE A 215 11.37 -3.22 1.96
CA ILE A 215 12.14 -2.27 2.75
C ILE A 215 13.06 -1.41 1.87
N ASN A 216 13.66 -2.00 0.83
CA ASN A 216 14.62 -1.30 -0.03
C ASN A 216 14.00 -0.58 -1.24
N MET A 217 12.77 -0.88 -1.61
CA MET A 217 12.12 -0.32 -2.81
C MET A 217 10.78 0.33 -2.48
N TRP A 218 9.81 -0.45 -2.01
CA TRP A 218 8.46 0.02 -1.72
C TRP A 218 8.43 1.06 -0.61
N MET A 219 9.05 0.75 0.52
CA MET A 219 9.08 1.66 1.66
C MET A 219 9.78 2.99 1.32
N VAL A 220 10.90 2.94 0.61
CA VAL A 220 11.67 4.14 0.25
C VAL A 220 11.00 4.91 -0.88
N GLY A 221 10.53 4.22 -1.92
CA GLY A 221 10.03 4.83 -3.16
C GLY A 221 8.55 5.21 -3.13
N ASP A 222 7.79 4.75 -2.13
CA ASP A 222 6.37 5.05 -2.00
C ASP A 222 6.01 5.46 -0.56
N ILE A 223 6.09 4.54 0.41
CA ILE A 223 5.55 4.75 1.76
C ILE A 223 6.17 5.97 2.45
N LEU A 224 7.50 6.02 2.57
CA LEU A 224 8.18 7.14 3.22
C LEU A 224 8.21 8.38 2.35
N LEU A 225 8.29 8.22 1.03
CA LEU A 225 8.29 9.36 0.10
C LEU A 225 6.98 10.15 0.21
N LYS A 226 5.83 9.47 0.13
CA LYS A 226 4.54 10.16 0.27
C LYS A 226 4.31 10.69 1.68
N ALA A 227 4.77 9.95 2.71
CA ALA A 227 4.65 10.38 4.10
C ALA A 227 5.39 11.71 4.34
N ASP A 228 6.65 11.79 3.93
CA ASP A 228 7.47 12.99 4.02
C ASP A 228 6.89 14.15 3.18
N ARG A 229 6.62 13.90 1.90
CA ARG A 229 6.13 14.96 1.00
C ARG A 229 4.80 15.54 1.43
N MET A 230 3.84 14.72 1.86
CA MET A 230 2.51 15.19 2.23
C MET A 230 2.50 15.87 3.60
N SER A 231 3.29 15.41 4.55
CA SER A 231 3.43 16.08 5.83
C SER A 231 4.18 17.41 5.69
N MET A 232 5.29 17.43 4.95
CA MET A 232 6.06 18.65 4.70
C MET A 232 5.32 19.69 3.86
N ALA A 233 4.42 19.27 2.94
CA ALA A 233 3.52 20.19 2.23
C ALA A 233 2.62 21.00 3.20
N ASN A 234 2.44 20.51 4.42
CA ASN A 234 1.66 21.14 5.48
C ASN A 234 2.52 21.65 6.65
N SER A 235 3.84 21.74 6.48
CA SER A 235 4.79 22.16 7.54
C SER A 235 4.65 21.32 8.82
N LEU A 236 4.42 20.02 8.66
CA LEU A 236 4.26 19.05 9.74
C LEU A 236 5.41 18.04 9.69
N GLU A 237 6.10 17.83 10.80
CA GLU A 237 7.15 16.81 10.89
C GLU A 237 6.55 15.46 11.23
N LEU A 238 6.62 14.50 10.30
CA LEU A 238 6.16 13.13 10.53
C LEU A 238 7.31 12.24 10.97
N ARG A 239 7.11 11.50 12.05
CA ARG A 239 8.05 10.52 12.58
C ARG A 239 7.45 9.12 12.58
N VAL A 240 8.28 8.11 12.34
CA VAL A 240 7.89 6.71 12.14
C VAL A 240 8.59 5.80 13.17
N PRO A 241 8.02 5.63 14.37
CA PRO A 241 8.68 4.91 15.47
C PRO A 241 9.03 3.46 15.15
N PHE A 242 8.28 2.79 14.26
CA PHE A 242 8.61 1.42 13.84
C PHE A 242 9.93 1.30 13.10
N LEU A 243 10.42 2.39 12.49
CA LEU A 243 11.70 2.39 11.78
C LEU A 243 12.90 2.76 12.67
N ASP A 244 12.69 2.90 13.98
CA ASP A 244 13.80 3.02 14.92
C ASP A 244 14.70 1.79 14.85
N LYS A 245 16.03 2.02 14.98
CA LYS A 245 17.05 0.96 14.87
C LYS A 245 16.87 -0.15 15.92
N GLU A 246 16.39 0.18 17.13
CA GLU A 246 16.15 -0.82 18.16
C GLU A 246 14.92 -1.68 17.85
N VAL A 247 13.85 -1.06 17.32
CA VAL A 247 12.69 -1.79 16.80
C VAL A 247 13.10 -2.70 15.64
N PHE A 248 13.94 -2.20 14.73
CA PHE A 248 14.45 -3.02 13.62
C PHE A 248 15.27 -4.24 14.11
N LYS A 249 16.11 -4.08 15.14
CA LYS A 249 16.84 -5.20 15.73
C LYS A 249 15.90 -6.28 16.25
N VAL A 250 14.84 -5.87 16.97
CA VAL A 250 13.82 -6.81 17.47
C VAL A 250 13.12 -7.49 16.29
N ALA A 251 12.59 -6.73 15.36
CA ALA A 251 11.85 -7.25 14.21
C ALA A 251 12.69 -8.24 13.38
N SER A 252 13.96 -7.91 13.12
CA SER A 252 14.89 -8.75 12.35
C SER A 252 15.28 -10.04 13.07
N SER A 253 15.23 -10.07 14.40
CA SER A 253 15.48 -11.26 15.21
C SER A 253 14.32 -12.25 15.23
N LEU A 254 13.10 -11.81 14.87
CA LEU A 254 11.92 -12.65 14.91
C LEU A 254 11.96 -13.73 13.81
N PRO A 255 11.75 -15.01 14.15
CA PRO A 255 11.54 -16.04 13.15
C PRO A 255 10.30 -15.73 12.29
N THR A 256 10.32 -16.16 11.03
CA THR A 256 9.22 -15.93 10.08
C THR A 256 7.83 -16.28 10.63
N LYS A 257 7.71 -17.41 11.36
CA LYS A 257 6.45 -17.84 11.96
C LYS A 257 5.85 -16.89 13.01
N LEU A 258 6.69 -16.01 13.59
CA LEU A 258 6.26 -14.97 14.53
C LEU A 258 5.98 -13.64 13.83
N ARG A 259 6.46 -13.45 12.61
CA ARG A 259 6.10 -12.31 11.75
C ARG A 259 4.79 -12.57 11.04
N CYS A 260 4.70 -13.62 10.25
CA CYS A 260 3.45 -14.05 9.60
C CYS A 260 3.29 -15.57 9.65
N ASN A 261 2.06 -16.03 9.73
CA ASN A 261 1.69 -17.43 9.74
C ASN A 261 0.35 -17.64 8.99
N LYS A 262 -0.09 -18.89 8.87
CA LYS A 262 -1.31 -19.24 8.09
C LYS A 262 -2.58 -18.48 8.51
N HIS A 263 -2.64 -17.99 9.73
CA HIS A 263 -3.84 -17.42 10.33
C HIS A 263 -3.73 -15.91 10.53
N ASN A 264 -2.48 -15.39 10.63
CA ASN A 264 -2.29 -13.99 11.05
C ASN A 264 -1.04 -13.37 10.43
N THR A 265 -1.17 -12.11 10.06
CA THR A 265 -0.05 -11.21 9.75
C THR A 265 0.35 -10.45 11.01
N LYS A 266 1.60 -9.99 11.12
CA LYS A 266 2.14 -9.28 12.30
C LYS A 266 1.94 -10.05 13.61
N TYR A 267 2.03 -11.36 13.59
CA TYR A 267 1.59 -12.21 14.71
C TYR A 267 2.18 -11.78 16.07
N ALA A 268 3.50 -11.63 16.18
CA ALA A 268 4.13 -11.21 17.43
C ALA A 268 3.72 -9.80 17.85
N MET A 269 3.62 -8.88 16.92
CA MET A 269 3.20 -7.50 17.17
C MET A 269 1.75 -7.44 17.68
N ARG A 270 0.83 -8.19 17.06
CA ARG A 270 -0.57 -8.28 17.52
C ARG A 270 -0.66 -8.84 18.93
N LYS A 271 0.11 -9.89 19.25
CA LYS A 271 0.17 -10.46 20.60
C LYS A 271 0.75 -9.49 21.64
N ALA A 272 1.67 -8.63 21.25
CA ALA A 272 2.13 -7.55 22.12
C ALA A 272 1.05 -6.47 22.29
N ALA A 273 0.38 -6.09 21.21
CA ALA A 273 -0.63 -5.03 21.18
C ALA A 273 -1.85 -5.29 22.06
N VAL A 274 -2.29 -6.55 22.19
CA VAL A 274 -3.41 -6.94 23.09
C VAL A 274 -3.20 -6.50 24.55
N ARG A 275 -1.94 -6.29 24.96
CA ARG A 275 -1.62 -5.82 26.33
C ARG A 275 -1.86 -4.32 26.52
N HIS A 276 -2.01 -3.57 25.44
CA HIS A 276 -2.06 -2.10 25.44
C HIS A 276 -3.35 -1.54 24.84
N MET A 277 -4.10 -2.35 24.10
CA MET A 277 -5.33 -1.92 23.42
C MET A 277 -6.39 -3.04 23.45
N PRO A 278 -7.67 -2.73 23.13
CA PRO A 278 -8.71 -3.75 23.02
C PRO A 278 -8.34 -4.84 22.01
N GLU A 279 -8.61 -6.10 22.34
CA GLU A 279 -8.31 -7.26 21.49
C GLU A 279 -8.94 -7.12 20.09
N ALA A 280 -10.17 -6.60 19.99
CA ALA A 280 -10.84 -6.36 18.73
C ALA A 280 -10.05 -5.42 17.79
N THR A 281 -9.30 -4.45 18.35
CA THR A 281 -8.42 -3.56 17.56
C THR A 281 -7.11 -4.26 17.22
N ALA A 282 -6.51 -4.97 18.17
CA ALA A 282 -5.24 -5.67 17.96
C ALA A 282 -5.35 -6.81 16.93
N GLU A 283 -6.47 -7.52 16.90
CA GLU A 283 -6.71 -8.64 15.99
C GLU A 283 -7.45 -8.24 14.69
N LYS A 284 -7.85 -6.97 14.55
CA LYS A 284 -8.55 -6.48 13.36
C LYS A 284 -7.74 -6.78 12.09
N GLU A 285 -8.41 -7.33 11.09
CA GLU A 285 -7.80 -7.58 9.79
C GLU A 285 -7.35 -6.27 9.13
N LYS A 286 -6.23 -6.35 8.41
CA LYS A 286 -5.73 -5.19 7.68
C LYS A 286 -6.62 -4.91 6.47
N LEU A 287 -7.23 -3.73 6.46
CA LEU A 287 -8.01 -3.23 5.31
C LEU A 287 -7.17 -2.40 4.33
N GLY A 288 -5.95 -1.99 4.71
CA GLY A 288 -5.20 -0.97 4.00
C GLY A 288 -5.79 0.41 4.22
N PHE A 289 -5.49 1.35 3.34
CA PHE A 289 -6.14 2.66 3.29
C PHE A 289 -6.98 2.75 2.01
N PRO A 290 -8.24 2.28 2.03
CA PRO A 290 -9.05 2.21 0.84
C PRO A 290 -9.46 3.60 0.37
N VAL A 291 -9.13 3.93 -0.89
CA VAL A 291 -9.52 5.18 -1.55
C VAL A 291 -10.54 4.85 -2.64
N PRO A 292 -11.69 5.52 -2.69
CA PRO A 292 -12.78 5.14 -3.61
C PRO A 292 -12.58 5.61 -5.06
N THR A 293 -11.35 5.84 -5.51
CA THR A 293 -11.02 6.28 -6.88
C THR A 293 -11.64 5.41 -7.96
N ARG A 294 -11.61 4.08 -7.77
CA ARG A 294 -12.23 3.13 -8.73
C ARG A 294 -13.73 3.35 -8.89
N VAL A 295 -14.42 3.75 -7.82
CA VAL A 295 -15.86 4.01 -7.85
C VAL A 295 -16.13 5.37 -8.45
N TRP A 296 -15.38 6.39 -8.05
CA TRP A 296 -15.53 7.74 -8.59
C TRP A 296 -15.22 7.81 -10.10
N LEU A 297 -14.28 7.02 -10.60
CA LEU A 297 -14.00 6.92 -12.05
C LEU A 297 -15.15 6.31 -12.87
N ARG A 298 -16.17 5.73 -12.22
CA ARG A 298 -17.43 5.31 -12.84
C ARG A 298 -18.51 6.41 -12.81
N ASP A 299 -18.23 7.55 -12.16
CA ASP A 299 -19.03 8.76 -12.29
C ASP A 299 -18.61 9.52 -13.56
N GLU A 300 -19.60 9.93 -14.37
CA GLU A 300 -19.38 10.59 -15.66
C GLU A 300 -18.55 11.88 -15.51
N LYS A 301 -18.73 12.63 -14.41
CA LYS A 301 -17.98 13.85 -14.12
C LYS A 301 -16.46 13.56 -14.09
N TYR A 302 -16.02 12.59 -13.28
CA TYR A 302 -14.61 12.30 -13.08
C TYR A 302 -14.02 11.50 -14.24
N TYR A 303 -14.79 10.59 -14.83
CA TYR A 303 -14.42 9.93 -16.06
C TYR A 303 -14.06 10.93 -17.17
N ASN A 304 -14.91 11.93 -17.41
CA ASN A 304 -14.67 12.93 -18.45
C ASN A 304 -13.44 13.80 -18.15
N VAL A 305 -13.18 14.15 -16.90
CA VAL A 305 -11.98 14.88 -16.48
C VAL A 305 -10.73 14.07 -16.82
N VAL A 306 -10.69 12.80 -16.42
CA VAL A 306 -9.53 11.92 -16.69
C VAL A 306 -9.38 11.65 -18.18
N LYS A 307 -10.46 11.36 -18.89
CA LYS A 307 -10.44 11.13 -20.35
C LYS A 307 -9.89 12.33 -21.12
N THR A 308 -10.24 13.53 -20.70
CA THR A 308 -9.71 14.76 -21.30
C THR A 308 -8.19 14.88 -21.09
N LYS A 309 -7.71 14.54 -19.88
CA LYS A 309 -6.26 14.54 -19.58
C LYS A 309 -5.51 13.46 -20.38
N PHE A 310 -6.09 12.27 -20.53
CA PHE A 310 -5.50 11.18 -21.31
C PHE A 310 -5.38 11.50 -22.80
N LYS A 311 -6.30 12.28 -23.34
CA LYS A 311 -6.27 12.77 -24.73
C LYS A 311 -5.44 14.05 -24.92
N GLY A 312 -4.85 14.57 -23.86
CA GLY A 312 -4.11 15.83 -23.89
C GLY A 312 -2.72 15.68 -24.53
N LYS A 313 -2.22 16.77 -25.12
CA LYS A 313 -0.89 16.86 -25.77
C LYS A 313 0.27 16.39 -24.86
N THR A 314 0.13 16.52 -23.54
CA THR A 314 1.16 16.04 -22.61
C THR A 314 1.16 14.51 -22.54
N ALA A 315 -0.02 13.88 -22.47
CA ALA A 315 -0.11 12.42 -22.46
C ALA A 315 0.41 11.81 -23.77
N GLU A 316 0.09 12.43 -24.91
CA GLU A 316 0.56 12.00 -26.25
C GLU A 316 2.09 11.96 -26.39
N LYS A 317 2.83 12.73 -25.58
CA LYS A 317 4.30 12.71 -25.63
C LYS A 317 4.89 11.40 -25.08
N PHE A 318 4.21 10.77 -24.13
CA PHE A 318 4.74 9.64 -23.37
C PHE A 318 3.98 8.34 -23.61
N PHE A 319 2.68 8.43 -23.93
CA PHE A 319 1.78 7.29 -23.92
C PHE A 319 1.05 7.11 -25.25
N ASN A 320 0.67 5.88 -25.53
CA ASN A 320 -0.34 5.55 -26.52
C ASN A 320 -1.72 5.89 -25.91
N THR A 321 -2.24 7.06 -26.27
CA THR A 321 -3.47 7.60 -25.67
C THR A 321 -4.70 6.76 -25.97
N ASP A 322 -4.72 6.02 -27.10
CA ASP A 322 -5.83 5.12 -27.42
C ASP A 322 -5.89 3.94 -26.43
N VAL A 323 -4.73 3.44 -26.02
CA VAL A 323 -4.64 2.38 -24.98
C VAL A 323 -5.12 2.92 -23.65
N LEU A 324 -4.65 4.12 -23.22
CA LEU A 324 -5.11 4.74 -21.99
C LEU A 324 -6.63 4.92 -21.95
N VAL A 325 -7.19 5.46 -23.04
CA VAL A 325 -8.63 5.69 -23.15
C VAL A 325 -9.39 4.38 -23.16
N SER A 326 -8.92 3.36 -23.88
CA SER A 326 -9.59 2.04 -23.90
C SER A 326 -9.65 1.38 -22.53
N TRP A 327 -8.61 1.48 -21.72
CA TRP A 327 -8.60 0.98 -20.35
C TRP A 327 -9.58 1.76 -19.45
N LEU A 328 -9.60 3.08 -19.57
CA LEU A 328 -10.55 3.92 -18.84
C LEU A 328 -12.01 3.60 -19.24
N ASP A 329 -12.28 3.42 -20.54
CA ASP A 329 -13.59 3.08 -21.07
C ASP A 329 -14.05 1.68 -20.61
N SER A 330 -13.13 0.72 -20.54
CA SER A 330 -13.37 -0.63 -20.00
C SER A 330 -13.74 -0.59 -18.52
N HIS A 331 -13.00 0.21 -17.73
CA HIS A 331 -13.30 0.42 -16.32
C HIS A 331 -14.67 1.14 -16.12
N PHE A 332 -14.91 2.21 -16.84
CA PHE A 332 -16.18 2.96 -16.77
C PHE A 332 -17.39 2.09 -17.12
N SER A 333 -17.27 1.22 -18.13
CA SER A 333 -18.33 0.30 -18.56
C SER A 333 -18.49 -0.93 -17.64
N GLY A 334 -17.61 -1.09 -16.64
CA GLY A 334 -17.64 -2.23 -15.71
C GLY A 334 -17.16 -3.56 -16.31
N LYS A 335 -16.48 -3.53 -17.48
CA LYS A 335 -15.93 -4.74 -18.12
C LYS A 335 -14.63 -5.18 -17.45
N GLU A 336 -13.85 -4.25 -16.97
CA GLU A 336 -12.61 -4.48 -16.23
C GLU A 336 -12.56 -3.56 -15.01
N ASP A 337 -11.82 -4.01 -14.00
CA ASP A 337 -11.64 -3.26 -12.74
C ASP A 337 -10.25 -2.64 -12.67
#